data_c29981f0b792915c720053cb34abfb02
#
_entry.id   c29981f0b792915c720053cb34abfb02
#
_cell.length_a   1.000
_cell.length_b   1.000
_cell.length_c   1.000
_cell.angle_alpha   90.00
_cell.angle_beta   90.00
_cell.angle_gamma   90.00
#
_symmetry.space_group_name_H-M   'P 1'
#
loop_
_entity.id
_entity.type
_entity.pdbx_description
1 polymer ?
#
loop_
_entity_poly.entity_id
_entity_poly.type
_entity_poly.pdbx_seq_one_letter_code
_entity_poly.pdbx_strand_id
1 'polypeptide(L)'
;MPKPLNVLLIEDSEDDALLLARTLKKNGYEPRIERAQTARDMSRALESAPWDIILCDYHMPAFSGLEAIDLLKKTGLDIPLIIVSGAIGEETALDCIHRGAADYIMKGNLTRLGMAVQRGLEEKAMRDHHRQDEEALRRSEEKYRTILEG
;
A
#
# COMPACT_ATOMS: atom_id res chain seq x y z
N MET A 1 -9.89 8.52 -19.32
CA MET A 1 -8.50 8.06 -19.44
C MET A 1 -8.13 7.21 -18.24
N PRO A 2 -7.60 5.99 -18.44
CA PRO A 2 -7.17 5.19 -17.30
C PRO A 2 -6.00 5.86 -16.56
N LYS A 3 -6.01 5.71 -15.26
CA LYS A 3 -4.98 6.29 -14.40
C LYS A 3 -3.82 5.31 -14.22
N PRO A 4 -2.59 5.70 -14.53
CA PRO A 4 -1.43 4.83 -14.25
C PRO A 4 -1.34 4.51 -12.76
N LEU A 5 -0.99 3.26 -12.45
CA LEU A 5 -0.89 2.80 -11.07
C LEU A 5 0.26 1.80 -10.97
N ASN A 6 1.26 2.12 -10.17
CA ASN A 6 2.36 1.19 -9.91
C ASN A 6 1.98 0.32 -8.72
N VAL A 7 1.82 -0.97 -8.97
CA VAL A 7 1.32 -1.94 -7.98
C VAL A 7 2.39 -2.97 -7.67
N LEU A 8 2.75 -3.09 -6.40
CA LEU A 8 3.53 -4.22 -5.93
C LEU A 8 2.55 -5.26 -5.40
N LEU A 9 2.53 -6.41 -6.03
CA LEU A 9 1.58 -7.47 -5.73
C LEU A 9 2.29 -8.63 -5.05
N ILE A 10 1.96 -8.88 -3.78
CA ILE A 10 2.51 -9.99 -3.02
C ILE A 10 1.52 -11.13 -3.12
N GLU A 11 1.76 -12.05 -4.05
CA GLU A 11 0.82 -13.11 -4.41
C GLU A 11 1.56 -14.25 -5.08
N ASP A 12 1.36 -15.48 -4.61
CA ASP A 12 1.98 -16.67 -5.20
C ASP A 12 1.16 -17.30 -6.33
N SER A 13 -0.13 -16.97 -6.44
CA SER A 13 -1.00 -17.49 -7.49
C SER A 13 -1.03 -16.56 -8.70
N GLU A 14 -0.58 -17.06 -9.84
CA GLU A 14 -0.62 -16.31 -11.10
C GLU A 14 -2.06 -15.99 -11.53
N ASP A 15 -2.99 -16.92 -11.33
CA ASP A 15 -4.40 -16.72 -11.68
C ASP A 15 -5.02 -15.61 -10.85
N ASP A 16 -4.72 -15.57 -9.55
CA ASP A 16 -5.23 -14.50 -8.67
C ASP A 16 -4.61 -13.16 -9.04
N ALA A 17 -3.34 -13.15 -9.43
CA ALA A 17 -2.67 -11.94 -9.91
C ALA A 17 -3.35 -11.38 -11.16
N LEU A 18 -3.70 -12.26 -12.11
CA LEU A 18 -4.41 -11.85 -13.32
C LEU A 18 -5.79 -11.30 -13.01
N LEU A 19 -6.49 -11.92 -12.07
CA LEU A 19 -7.82 -11.47 -11.66
C LEU A 19 -7.77 -10.07 -11.04
N LEU A 20 -6.80 -9.82 -10.18
CA LEU A 20 -6.60 -8.50 -9.57
C LEU A 20 -6.25 -7.44 -10.61
N ALA A 21 -5.39 -7.78 -11.57
CA ALA A 21 -5.03 -6.87 -12.66
C ALA A 21 -6.27 -6.48 -13.48
N ARG A 22 -7.11 -7.45 -13.82
CA ARG A 22 -8.35 -7.21 -14.57
C ARG A 22 -9.30 -6.32 -13.77
N THR A 23 -9.43 -6.58 -12.49
CA THR A 23 -10.31 -5.80 -11.61
C THR A 23 -9.85 -4.35 -11.55
N LEU A 24 -8.56 -4.10 -11.41
CA LEU A 24 -8.01 -2.75 -11.41
C LEU A 24 -8.30 -2.03 -12.73
N LYS A 25 -8.14 -2.72 -13.85
CA LYS A 25 -8.47 -2.16 -15.18
C LYS A 25 -9.93 -1.76 -15.29
N LYS A 26 -10.84 -2.62 -14.81
CA LYS A 26 -12.27 -2.33 -14.80
C LYS A 26 -12.60 -1.10 -13.95
N ASN A 27 -11.79 -0.82 -12.93
CA ASN A 27 -12.00 0.33 -12.04
C ASN A 27 -11.32 1.60 -12.54
N GLY A 28 -10.82 1.61 -13.77
CA GLY A 28 -10.28 2.80 -14.40
C GLY A 28 -8.79 3.02 -14.20
N TYR A 29 -8.06 2.00 -13.76
CA TYR A 29 -6.62 2.08 -13.60
C TYR A 29 -5.89 1.40 -14.76
N GLU A 30 -4.66 1.85 -15.00
CA GLU A 30 -3.73 1.20 -15.89
C GLU A 30 -2.59 0.66 -15.01
N PRO A 31 -2.73 -0.58 -14.50
CA PRO A 31 -1.77 -1.08 -13.51
C PRO A 31 -0.48 -1.54 -14.16
N ARG A 32 0.62 -1.14 -13.54
CA ARG A 32 1.95 -1.64 -13.83
C ARG A 32 2.35 -2.48 -12.62
N ILE A 33 2.30 -3.81 -12.79
CA ILE A 33 2.38 -4.75 -11.68
C ILE A 33 3.73 -5.47 -11.67
N GLU A 34 4.38 -5.46 -10.50
CA GLU A 34 5.47 -6.39 -10.23
C GLU A 34 5.01 -7.34 -9.13
N ARG A 35 5.22 -8.63 -9.34
CA ARG A 35 4.77 -9.65 -8.41
C ARG A 35 5.94 -10.17 -7.57
N ALA A 36 5.73 -10.26 -6.26
CA ALA A 36 6.68 -10.82 -5.31
C ALA A 36 6.03 -11.95 -4.55
N GLN A 37 6.79 -12.99 -4.23
CA GLN A 37 6.27 -14.18 -3.53
C GLN A 37 6.95 -14.43 -2.19
N THR A 38 8.06 -13.75 -1.92
CA THR A 38 8.85 -13.94 -0.71
C THR A 38 9.20 -12.60 -0.08
N ALA A 39 9.64 -12.64 1.17
CA ALA A 39 10.14 -11.44 1.86
C ALA A 39 11.29 -10.80 1.09
N ARG A 40 12.18 -11.63 0.55
CA ARG A 40 13.33 -11.16 -0.23
C ARG A 40 12.91 -10.42 -1.49
N ASP A 41 11.95 -10.99 -2.24
CA ASP A 41 11.42 -10.37 -3.44
C ASP A 41 10.74 -9.04 -3.12
N MET A 42 9.97 -8.99 -2.03
CA MET A 42 9.32 -7.77 -1.58
C MET A 42 10.35 -6.70 -1.23
N SER A 43 11.39 -7.06 -0.47
CA SER A 43 12.45 -6.12 -0.10
C SER A 43 13.16 -5.55 -1.31
N ARG A 44 13.48 -6.38 -2.29
CA ARG A 44 14.10 -5.94 -3.53
C ARG A 44 13.22 -5.00 -4.32
N ALA A 45 11.94 -5.32 -4.42
CA ALA A 45 10.99 -4.50 -5.14
C ALA A 45 10.82 -3.12 -4.46
N LEU A 46 10.77 -3.09 -3.15
CA LEU A 46 10.66 -1.83 -2.41
C LEU A 46 11.88 -0.93 -2.59
N GLU A 47 13.05 -1.50 -2.81
CA GLU A 47 14.27 -0.74 -3.07
C GLU A 47 14.39 -0.25 -4.51
N SER A 48 13.77 -0.96 -5.46
CA SER A 48 14.01 -0.75 -6.89
C SER A 48 13.13 0.31 -7.56
N ALA A 49 11.98 0.61 -7.00
CA ALA A 49 11.03 1.52 -7.64
C ALA A 49 10.08 2.15 -6.63
N PRO A 50 9.52 3.33 -6.94
CA PRO A 50 8.42 3.87 -6.15
C PRO A 50 7.13 3.13 -6.49
N TRP A 51 6.35 2.80 -5.47
CA TRP A 51 5.08 2.10 -5.59
C TRP A 51 3.93 2.98 -5.10
N ASP A 52 2.81 2.91 -5.79
CA ASP A 52 1.61 3.63 -5.39
C ASP A 52 0.81 2.86 -4.36
N ILE A 53 0.78 1.53 -4.51
CA ILE A 53 0.01 0.66 -3.64
C ILE A 53 0.60 -0.74 -3.60
N ILE A 54 0.40 -1.41 -2.48
CA ILE A 54 0.76 -2.82 -2.31
C ILE A 54 -0.52 -3.60 -2.09
N LEU A 55 -0.72 -4.65 -2.89
CA LEU A 55 -1.78 -5.62 -2.67
C LEU A 55 -1.12 -6.91 -2.22
N CYS A 56 -1.57 -7.47 -1.12
CA CYS A 56 -0.90 -8.61 -0.50
C CYS A 56 -1.88 -9.70 -0.10
N ASP A 57 -1.62 -10.93 -0.55
CA ASP A 57 -2.36 -12.08 -0.06
C ASP A 57 -1.94 -12.36 1.39
N TYR A 58 -2.89 -12.79 2.22
CA TYR A 58 -2.61 -13.14 3.60
C TYR A 58 -1.94 -14.52 3.74
N HIS A 59 -2.46 -15.50 2.99
CA HIS A 59 -1.98 -16.88 3.06
C HIS A 59 -1.05 -17.22 1.90
N MET A 60 0.24 -17.24 2.18
CA MET A 60 1.25 -17.72 1.22
C MET A 60 2.17 -18.70 1.94
N PRO A 61 2.70 -19.73 1.23
CA PRO A 61 3.53 -20.75 1.87
C PRO A 61 4.80 -20.22 2.52
N ALA A 62 5.43 -19.21 1.91
CA ALA A 62 6.72 -18.72 2.34
C ALA A 62 6.69 -17.42 3.13
N PHE A 63 5.53 -16.73 3.17
CA PHE A 63 5.52 -15.36 3.64
C PHE A 63 4.08 -14.91 3.88
N SER A 64 3.74 -14.55 5.10
CA SER A 64 2.36 -14.16 5.43
C SER A 64 2.11 -12.67 5.22
N GLY A 65 0.82 -12.30 5.16
CA GLY A 65 0.43 -10.91 5.07
C GLY A 65 0.90 -10.08 6.26
N LEU A 66 0.89 -10.64 7.47
CA LEU A 66 1.39 -9.94 8.65
C LEU A 66 2.89 -9.67 8.56
N GLU A 67 3.64 -10.64 8.05
CA GLU A 67 5.08 -10.46 7.81
C GLU A 67 5.34 -9.35 6.79
N ALA A 68 4.50 -9.27 5.76
CA ALA A 68 4.60 -8.21 4.75
C ALA A 68 4.35 -6.82 5.36
N ILE A 69 3.34 -6.70 6.21
CA ILE A 69 3.05 -5.45 6.92
C ILE A 69 4.25 -5.03 7.77
N ASP A 70 4.79 -5.96 8.54
CA ASP A 70 5.94 -5.69 9.40
C ASP A 70 7.17 -5.28 8.59
N LEU A 71 7.41 -5.96 7.47
CA LEU A 71 8.53 -5.64 6.60
C LEU A 71 8.41 -4.22 6.03
N LEU A 72 7.22 -3.85 5.59
CA LEU A 72 6.99 -2.49 5.07
C LEU A 72 7.24 -1.45 6.15
N LYS A 73 6.77 -1.67 7.37
CA LYS A 73 7.02 -0.75 8.48
C LYS A 73 8.50 -0.54 8.75
N LYS A 74 9.29 -1.60 8.69
CA LYS A 74 10.74 -1.53 8.92
C LYS A 74 11.45 -0.66 7.89
N THR A 75 10.92 -0.56 6.68
CA THR A 75 11.52 0.29 5.64
C THR A 75 11.26 1.78 5.87
N GLY A 76 10.25 2.12 6.64
CA GLY A 76 9.83 3.51 6.84
C GLY A 76 9.08 4.11 5.66
N LEU A 77 8.85 3.34 4.60
CA LEU A 77 8.10 3.82 3.44
C LEU A 77 6.61 3.90 3.74
N ASP A 78 5.99 4.99 3.34
CA ASP A 78 4.55 5.20 3.51
C ASP A 78 3.83 4.83 2.22
N ILE A 79 3.51 3.54 2.07
CA ILE A 79 2.79 3.01 0.92
C ILE A 79 1.55 2.29 1.45
N PRO A 80 0.34 2.61 0.95
CA PRO A 80 -0.85 1.89 1.41
C PRO A 80 -0.76 0.41 1.01
N LEU A 81 -1.03 -0.47 1.97
CA LEU A 81 -1.02 -1.91 1.76
C LEU A 81 -2.42 -2.45 2.05
N ILE A 82 -3.00 -3.14 1.07
CA ILE A 82 -4.31 -3.75 1.18
C ILE A 82 -4.14 -5.26 1.18
N ILE A 83 -4.72 -5.92 2.18
CA ILE A 83 -4.75 -7.39 2.22
C ILE A 83 -5.89 -7.88 1.32
N VAL A 84 -5.58 -8.79 0.41
CA VAL A 84 -6.57 -9.42 -0.47
C VAL A 84 -6.48 -10.92 -0.27
N SER A 85 -7.46 -11.52 0.38
CA SER A 85 -7.38 -12.93 0.74
C SER A 85 -8.67 -13.69 0.46
N GLY A 86 -8.53 -15.00 0.23
CA GLY A 86 -9.66 -15.88 -0.05
C GLY A 86 -10.54 -16.12 1.17
N ALA A 87 -9.95 -16.32 2.32
CA ALA A 87 -10.70 -16.60 3.54
C ALA A 87 -9.86 -16.23 4.75
N ILE A 88 -10.19 -15.13 5.40
CA ILE A 88 -9.64 -14.80 6.72
C ILE A 88 -10.79 -14.50 7.66
N GLY A 89 -10.60 -14.85 8.93
CA GLY A 89 -11.58 -14.54 9.96
C GLY A 89 -11.61 -13.03 10.22
N GLU A 90 -12.71 -12.57 10.77
CA GLU A 90 -12.89 -11.17 11.12
C GLU A 90 -11.79 -10.66 12.07
N GLU A 91 -11.43 -11.48 13.03
CA GLU A 91 -10.37 -11.17 14.00
C GLU A 91 -9.02 -10.96 13.33
N THR A 92 -8.67 -11.83 12.36
CA THR A 92 -7.42 -11.71 11.60
C THR A 92 -7.42 -10.46 10.74
N ALA A 93 -8.55 -10.12 10.11
CA ALA A 93 -8.69 -8.92 9.31
C ALA A 93 -8.48 -7.66 10.17
N LEU A 94 -9.08 -7.62 11.35
CA LEU A 94 -8.89 -6.51 12.30
C LEU A 94 -7.44 -6.40 12.76
N ASP A 95 -6.78 -7.52 13.00
CA ASP A 95 -5.38 -7.52 13.39
C ASP A 95 -4.50 -6.91 12.29
N CYS A 96 -4.77 -7.25 11.04
CA CYS A 96 -4.07 -6.63 9.91
C CYS A 96 -4.22 -5.11 9.88
N ILE A 97 -5.45 -4.62 10.07
CA ILE A 97 -5.72 -3.18 10.11
C ILE A 97 -4.98 -2.52 11.27
N HIS A 98 -5.03 -3.10 12.47
CA HIS A 98 -4.33 -2.57 13.63
C HIS A 98 -2.81 -2.51 13.43
N ARG A 99 -2.26 -3.43 12.67
CA ARG A 99 -0.83 -3.48 12.39
C ARG A 99 -0.40 -2.54 11.27
N GLY A 100 -1.35 -1.94 10.56
CA GLY A 100 -1.05 -0.91 9.58
C GLY A 100 -1.55 -1.14 8.18
N ALA A 101 -2.30 -2.23 7.92
CA ALA A 101 -2.93 -2.40 6.61
C ALA A 101 -3.96 -1.30 6.39
N ALA A 102 -4.03 -0.79 5.18
CA ALA A 102 -4.98 0.26 4.83
C ALA A 102 -6.42 -0.28 4.74
N ASP A 103 -6.55 -1.53 4.30
CA ASP A 103 -7.87 -2.18 4.18
C ASP A 103 -7.64 -3.68 3.98
N TYR A 104 -8.73 -4.45 4.01
CA TYR A 104 -8.70 -5.84 3.56
C TYR A 104 -9.87 -6.12 2.63
N ILE A 105 -9.65 -6.96 1.62
CA ILE A 105 -10.65 -7.29 0.59
C ILE A 105 -10.69 -8.80 0.44
N MET A 106 -11.87 -9.38 0.36
CA MET A 106 -12.03 -10.80 0.10
C MET A 106 -11.95 -11.07 -1.39
N LYS A 107 -11.18 -12.08 -1.79
CA LYS A 107 -11.06 -12.47 -3.21
C LYS A 107 -12.42 -12.81 -3.85
N GLY A 108 -13.37 -13.27 -3.06
CA GLY A 108 -14.73 -13.52 -3.53
C GLY A 108 -15.58 -12.27 -3.72
N ASN A 109 -15.11 -11.12 -3.29
CA ASN A 109 -15.85 -9.87 -3.38
C ASN A 109 -14.93 -8.72 -3.79
N LEU A 110 -14.42 -8.79 -5.03
CA LEU A 110 -13.49 -7.79 -5.56
C LEU A 110 -14.18 -6.50 -6.01
N THR A 111 -15.50 -6.41 -5.88
CA THR A 111 -16.24 -5.18 -6.23
C THR A 111 -15.81 -3.99 -5.37
N ARG A 112 -15.30 -4.25 -4.18
CA ARG A 112 -14.81 -3.21 -3.26
C ARG A 112 -13.37 -2.78 -3.52
N LEU A 113 -12.65 -3.51 -4.38
CA LEU A 113 -11.21 -3.26 -4.56
C LEU A 113 -10.93 -1.84 -5.08
N GLY A 114 -11.66 -1.40 -6.08
CA GLY A 114 -11.46 -0.07 -6.65
C GLY A 114 -11.62 1.05 -5.64
N MET A 115 -12.64 0.96 -4.79
CA MET A 115 -12.88 1.95 -3.73
C MET A 115 -11.79 1.90 -2.67
N ALA A 116 -11.35 0.71 -2.30
CA ALA A 116 -10.29 0.55 -1.30
C ALA A 116 -8.96 1.13 -1.81
N VAL A 117 -8.64 0.90 -3.07
CA VAL A 117 -7.44 1.48 -3.70
C VAL A 117 -7.53 3.00 -3.73
N GLN A 118 -8.64 3.53 -4.21
CA GLN A 118 -8.85 4.98 -4.27
C GLN A 118 -8.70 5.62 -2.88
N ARG A 119 -9.33 5.02 -1.88
CA ARG A 119 -9.26 5.51 -0.51
C ARG A 119 -7.83 5.49 0.03
N GLY A 120 -7.11 4.39 -0.21
CA GLY A 120 -5.72 4.28 0.22
C GLY A 120 -4.83 5.35 -0.41
N LEU A 121 -5.01 5.61 -1.69
CA LEU A 121 -4.26 6.65 -2.42
C LEU A 121 -4.60 8.04 -1.90
N GLU A 122 -5.87 8.32 -1.65
CA GLU A 122 -6.31 9.62 -1.12
C GLU A 122 -5.78 9.87 0.29
N GLU A 123 -5.83 8.87 1.16
CA GLU A 123 -5.30 8.98 2.52
C GLU A 123 -3.80 9.22 2.52
N LYS A 124 -3.08 8.53 1.63
CA LYS A 124 -1.65 8.77 1.46
C LYS A 124 -1.36 10.19 1.00
N ALA A 125 -2.11 10.68 0.02
CA ALA A 125 -1.95 12.04 -0.49
C ALA A 125 -2.20 13.08 0.62
N MET A 126 -3.18 12.84 1.49
CA MET A 126 -3.46 13.70 2.63
C MET A 126 -2.32 13.70 3.65
N ARG A 127 -1.74 12.53 3.94
CA ARG A 127 -0.59 12.44 4.84
C ARG A 127 0.62 13.18 4.28
N ASP A 128 0.88 13.04 2.99
CA ASP A 128 1.99 13.72 2.32
C ASP A 128 1.81 15.24 2.36
N HIS A 129 0.60 15.71 2.09
CA HIS A 129 0.28 17.13 2.11
C HIS A 129 0.45 17.71 3.52
N HIS A 130 -0.06 17.01 4.53
CA HIS A 130 0.08 17.43 5.93
C HIS A 130 1.55 17.51 6.35
N ARG A 131 2.35 16.55 5.96
CA ARG A 131 3.78 16.52 6.25
C ARG A 131 4.52 17.71 5.61
N GLN A 132 4.18 18.02 4.36
CA GLN A 132 4.74 19.16 3.65
C GLN A 132 4.37 20.48 4.32
N ASP A 133 3.13 20.62 4.78
CA ASP A 133 2.66 21.81 5.48
C ASP A 133 3.39 21.97 6.82
N GLU A 134 3.59 20.90 7.56
CA GLU A 134 4.33 20.95 8.83
C GLU A 134 5.79 21.35 8.61
N GLU A 135 6.43 20.82 7.58
CA GLU A 135 7.81 21.20 7.25
C GLU A 135 7.92 22.66 6.83
N ALA A 136 6.99 23.13 6.01
CA ALA A 136 6.96 24.53 5.59
C ALA A 136 6.79 25.47 6.78
N LEU A 137 5.89 25.12 7.71
CA LEU A 137 5.68 25.89 8.93
C LEU A 137 6.94 25.92 9.79
N ARG A 138 7.58 24.76 9.99
CA ARG A 138 8.80 24.67 10.79
C ARG A 138 9.93 25.51 10.19
N ARG A 139 10.12 25.45 8.86
CA ARG A 139 11.12 26.29 8.19
C ARG A 139 10.83 27.77 8.36
N SER A 140 9.57 28.16 8.26
CA SER A 140 9.15 29.53 8.44
C SER A 140 9.44 30.01 9.89
N GLU A 141 9.12 29.19 10.88
CA GLU A 141 9.39 29.48 12.28
C GLU A 141 10.90 29.61 12.57
N GLU A 142 11.71 28.72 12.04
CA GLU A 142 13.15 28.78 12.18
C GLU A 142 13.73 30.06 11.57
N LYS A 143 13.25 30.41 10.38
CA LYS A 143 13.67 31.64 9.70
C LYS A 143 13.31 32.88 10.51
N TYR A 144 12.11 32.92 11.08
CA TYR A 144 11.67 34.01 11.93
C TYR A 144 12.51 34.12 13.19
N ARG A 145 12.79 33.02 13.82
CA ARG A 145 13.62 32.97 15.02
C ARG A 145 15.01 33.51 14.75
N THR A 146 15.62 33.10 13.64
CA THR A 146 16.94 33.57 13.25
C THR A 146 16.96 35.08 13.05
N ILE A 147 15.93 35.65 12.43
CA ILE A 147 15.83 37.10 12.22
C ILE A 147 15.67 37.83 13.54
N LEU A 148 14.89 37.32 14.47
CA LEU A 148 14.64 37.96 15.76
C LEU A 148 15.81 37.85 16.73
N GLU A 149 16.57 36.76 16.67
CA GLU A 149 17.72 36.51 17.55
C GLU A 149 19.02 37.07 17.03
N GLY A 150 19.07 37.33 15.72
CA GLY A 150 20.23 37.87 15.04
C GLY A 150 20.30 39.37 15.12
#